data_dfcaf0a0d96f74fda0562f1dca14ba0a
#
_entry.id   dfcaf0a0d96f74fda0562f1dca14ba0a
#
_cell.length_a   1.000
_cell.length_b   1.000
_cell.length_c   1.000
_cell.angle_alpha   90.00
_cell.angle_beta   90.00
_cell.angle_gamma   90.00
#
_symmetry.space_group_name_H-M   'P 1'
#
loop_
_entity.id
_entity.type
_entity.pdbx_description
1 polymer ?
#
loop_
_entity_poly.entity_id
_entity_poly.type
_entity_poly.pdbx_seq_one_letter_code
_entity_poly.pdbx_strand_id
1 'polypeptide(L)'
;VSEREDIASDIVTKLTAVSSPITFKKIEREPFLVEDLSNAQFPAIFVSTSDETREDFSMGSNSTGKRTGTIDFVLIGYVKGTTSNIDTARNQLIEVVEETLDNDITRNNNAIDTQIVDVSADEGVLFPIGAVRIVVRVLYEFTRGTA
;
A
#
# COMPACT_ATOMS: atom_id res chain seq x y z
N VAL A 1 -12.36 15.12 -6.33
CA VAL A 1 -11.70 13.83 -6.05
C VAL A 1 -11.60 13.66 -4.54
N SER A 2 -11.91 12.47 -4.05
CA SER A 2 -11.93 12.21 -2.61
C SER A 2 -10.52 12.05 -2.05
N GLU A 3 -10.39 12.32 -0.75
CA GLU A 3 -9.12 12.10 -0.05
C GLU A 3 -8.67 10.63 -0.16
N ARG A 4 -9.61 9.70 -0.11
CA ARG A 4 -9.30 8.28 -0.25
C ARG A 4 -8.63 7.97 -1.58
N GLU A 5 -9.15 8.54 -2.64
CA GLU A 5 -8.59 8.33 -3.98
C GLU A 5 -7.20 8.97 -4.09
N ASP A 6 -7.04 10.16 -3.54
CA ASP A 6 -5.77 10.86 -3.55
C ASP A 6 -4.70 10.10 -2.76
N ILE A 7 -5.07 9.53 -1.62
CA ILE A 7 -4.16 8.72 -0.80
C ILE A 7 -3.74 7.46 -1.55
N ALA A 8 -4.70 6.75 -2.15
CA ALA A 8 -4.40 5.54 -2.92
C ALA A 8 -3.48 5.85 -4.10
N SER A 9 -3.75 6.93 -4.81
CA SER A 9 -2.93 7.37 -5.94
C SER A 9 -1.52 7.74 -5.50
N ASP A 10 -1.37 8.37 -4.33
CA ASP A 10 -0.06 8.73 -3.81
C ASP A 10 0.78 7.48 -3.48
N ILE A 11 0.16 6.46 -2.89
CA ILE A 11 0.86 5.21 -2.62
C ILE A 11 1.42 4.62 -3.91
N VAL A 12 0.61 4.57 -4.96
CA VAL A 12 1.06 4.06 -6.27
C VAL A 12 2.19 4.93 -6.83
N THR A 13 2.04 6.25 -6.75
CA THR A 13 3.06 7.19 -7.26
C THR A 13 4.40 7.00 -6.55
N LYS A 14 4.38 6.89 -5.22
CA LYS A 14 5.61 6.72 -4.44
C LYS A 14 6.29 5.39 -4.77
N LEU A 15 5.52 4.31 -4.91
CA LEU A 15 6.09 3.01 -5.25
C LEU A 15 6.63 2.99 -6.68
N THR A 16 5.98 3.69 -7.61
CA THR A 16 6.43 3.79 -8.99
C THR A 16 7.78 4.50 -9.08
N ALA A 17 8.06 5.44 -8.18
CA ALA A 17 9.30 6.20 -8.18
C ALA A 17 10.50 5.41 -7.63
N VAL A 18 10.29 4.24 -7.03
CA VAL A 18 11.37 3.42 -6.48
C VAL A 18 12.20 2.82 -7.60
N SER A 19 13.52 3.01 -7.54
CA SER A 19 14.44 2.45 -8.54
C SER A 19 15.57 1.64 -7.91
N SER A 20 15.75 1.71 -6.61
CA SER A 20 16.84 1.01 -5.89
C SER A 20 16.39 0.71 -4.46
N PRO A 21 16.69 -0.44 -3.90
CA PRO A 21 17.44 -1.57 -4.47
C PRO A 21 16.64 -2.42 -5.48
N ILE A 22 15.32 -2.20 -5.58
CA ILE A 22 14.48 -2.90 -6.56
C ILE A 22 13.64 -1.88 -7.33
N THR A 23 13.16 -2.27 -8.48
CA THR A 23 12.20 -1.49 -9.27
C THR A 23 10.97 -2.35 -9.48
N PHE A 24 9.81 -1.84 -9.11
CA PHE A 24 8.56 -2.57 -9.36
C PHE A 24 8.26 -2.55 -10.86
N LYS A 25 8.11 -3.73 -11.43
CA LYS A 25 7.85 -3.87 -12.87
C LYS A 25 6.38 -3.83 -13.22
N LYS A 26 5.51 -4.06 -12.23
CA LYS A 26 4.06 -3.97 -12.40
C LYS A 26 3.45 -3.47 -11.10
N ILE A 27 2.71 -2.36 -11.18
CA ILE A 27 1.99 -1.79 -10.05
C ILE A 27 0.58 -1.53 -10.52
N GLU A 28 -0.40 -2.18 -9.87
CA GLU A 28 -1.80 -2.08 -10.28
C GLU A 28 -2.68 -1.84 -9.05
N ARG A 29 -3.81 -1.21 -9.24
CA ARG A 29 -4.85 -1.09 -8.24
C ARG A 29 -5.95 -2.13 -8.45
N GLU A 30 -5.94 -2.77 -9.62
CA GLU A 30 -6.87 -3.84 -9.95
C GLU A 30 -6.20 -5.20 -9.71
N PRO A 31 -6.95 -6.21 -9.26
CA PRO A 31 -6.38 -7.54 -9.07
C PRO A 31 -5.90 -8.15 -10.37
N PHE A 32 -4.82 -8.91 -10.29
CA PHE A 32 -4.29 -9.64 -11.43
C PHE A 32 -3.93 -11.06 -10.99
N LEU A 33 -3.93 -11.99 -11.93
CA LEU A 33 -3.55 -13.36 -11.66
C LEU A 33 -2.03 -13.46 -11.74
N VAL A 34 -1.42 -14.01 -10.69
CA VAL A 34 0.04 -14.10 -10.60
C VAL A 34 0.61 -15.02 -11.68
N GLU A 35 -0.11 -16.04 -12.10
CA GLU A 35 0.34 -16.94 -13.16
C GLU A 35 0.33 -16.31 -14.55
N ASP A 36 -0.34 -15.17 -14.70
CA ASP A 36 -0.34 -14.42 -15.97
C ASP A 36 0.85 -13.48 -16.09
N LEU A 37 1.66 -13.35 -15.03
CA LEU A 37 2.83 -12.50 -15.04
C LEU A 37 4.01 -13.17 -15.71
N SER A 38 4.68 -12.47 -16.63
CA SER A 38 5.93 -12.93 -17.20
C SER A 38 7.09 -12.67 -16.24
N ASN A 39 8.23 -13.33 -16.47
CA ASN A 39 9.41 -13.11 -15.64
C ASN A 39 9.85 -11.64 -15.59
N ALA A 40 9.61 -10.89 -16.67
CA ALA A 40 9.97 -9.48 -16.75
C ALA A 40 9.06 -8.57 -15.91
N GLN A 41 7.96 -9.08 -15.39
CA GLN A 41 6.98 -8.29 -14.62
C GLN A 41 7.17 -8.40 -13.10
N PHE A 42 8.17 -9.14 -12.64
CA PHE A 42 8.51 -9.22 -11.23
C PHE A 42 9.66 -8.26 -10.91
N PRO A 43 9.67 -7.65 -9.72
CA PRO A 43 8.64 -7.69 -8.68
C PRO A 43 7.39 -6.92 -9.07
N ALA A 44 6.24 -7.43 -8.65
CA ALA A 44 4.94 -6.82 -8.91
C ALA A 44 4.24 -6.52 -7.59
N ILE A 45 3.39 -5.50 -7.57
CA ILE A 45 2.64 -5.15 -6.39
C ILE A 45 1.23 -4.69 -6.78
N PHE A 46 0.26 -5.07 -5.98
CA PHE A 46 -1.14 -4.74 -6.14
C PHE A 46 -1.59 -3.96 -4.91
N VAL A 47 -2.18 -2.80 -5.12
CA VAL A 47 -2.62 -1.90 -4.05
C VAL A 47 -4.14 -1.87 -4.02
N SER A 48 -4.73 -2.28 -2.92
CA SER A 48 -6.18 -2.33 -2.76
C SER A 48 -6.63 -1.51 -1.56
N THR A 49 -7.69 -0.75 -1.73
CA THR A 49 -8.36 -0.08 -0.62
C THR A 49 -9.19 -1.11 0.14
N SER A 50 -9.04 -1.14 1.45
CA SER A 50 -9.74 -2.08 2.31
C SER A 50 -10.71 -1.33 3.22
N ASP A 51 -10.78 -1.71 4.49
CA ASP A 51 -11.75 -1.18 5.45
C ASP A 51 -11.44 0.25 5.87
N GLU A 52 -12.48 1.00 6.19
CA GLU A 52 -12.35 2.36 6.69
C GLU A 52 -13.27 2.57 7.88
N THR A 53 -12.78 3.24 8.91
CA THR A 53 -13.53 3.66 10.08
C THR A 53 -13.48 5.18 10.15
N ARG A 54 -14.59 5.81 10.49
CA ARG A 54 -14.69 7.27 10.56
C ARG A 54 -15.17 7.74 11.92
N GLU A 55 -14.61 8.84 12.39
CA GLU A 55 -14.97 9.45 13.65
C GLU A 55 -15.06 10.96 13.49
N ASP A 56 -15.89 11.60 14.32
CA ASP A 56 -15.96 13.05 14.32
C ASP A 56 -14.73 13.63 15.00
N PHE A 57 -14.06 14.53 14.30
CA PHE A 57 -12.81 15.13 14.78
C PHE A 57 -13.06 16.46 15.48
N SER A 58 -14.07 17.21 15.06
CA SER A 58 -14.38 18.52 15.63
C SER A 58 -15.86 18.61 16.00
N MET A 59 -16.20 19.61 16.78
CA MET A 59 -17.56 19.85 17.27
C MET A 59 -18.48 20.46 16.21
N GLY A 60 -18.15 20.36 14.95
CA GLY A 60 -19.00 20.83 13.88
C GLY A 60 -20.36 20.11 13.90
N SER A 61 -21.44 20.87 13.97
CA SER A 61 -22.77 20.33 14.14
C SER A 61 -23.54 20.14 12.85
N ASN A 62 -22.90 20.42 11.72
CA ASN A 62 -23.57 20.35 10.41
C ASN A 62 -22.56 19.91 9.34
N SER A 63 -22.88 20.18 8.08
CA SER A 63 -22.08 19.74 6.95
C SER A 63 -20.68 20.36 6.88
N THR A 64 -20.35 21.35 7.70
CA THR A 64 -19.02 21.96 7.74
C THR A 64 -18.10 21.34 8.79
N GLY A 65 -18.58 20.38 9.55
CA GLY A 65 -17.78 19.70 10.57
C GLY A 65 -16.67 18.88 9.96
N LYS A 66 -15.55 18.79 10.69
CA LYS A 66 -14.42 17.94 10.31
C LYS A 66 -14.58 16.55 10.88
N ARG A 67 -14.15 15.55 10.11
CA ARG A 67 -14.13 14.16 10.54
C ARG A 67 -12.77 13.55 10.27
N THR A 68 -12.45 12.53 11.04
CA THR A 68 -11.24 11.74 10.85
C THR A 68 -11.59 10.39 10.27
N GLY A 69 -10.85 9.95 9.27
CA GLY A 69 -10.98 8.61 8.71
C GLY A 69 -9.71 7.82 8.94
N THR A 70 -9.86 6.56 9.29
CA THR A 70 -8.76 5.60 9.35
C THR A 70 -9.02 4.55 8.29
N ILE A 71 -8.20 4.51 7.27
CA ILE A 71 -8.40 3.64 6.12
C ILE A 71 -7.23 2.67 6.01
N ASP A 72 -7.55 1.41 5.75
CA ASP A 72 -6.54 0.38 5.56
C ASP A 72 -6.38 0.10 4.07
N PHE A 73 -5.13 0.06 3.63
CA PHE A 73 -4.75 -0.39 2.28
C PHE A 73 -4.02 -1.71 2.41
N VAL A 74 -4.35 -2.64 1.55
CA VAL A 74 -3.68 -3.94 1.50
C VAL A 74 -2.80 -3.94 0.26
N LEU A 75 -1.51 -4.12 0.46
CA LEU A 75 -0.53 -4.21 -0.61
C LEU A 75 -0.08 -5.67 -0.69
N ILE A 76 -0.27 -6.28 -1.85
CA ILE A 76 0.17 -7.65 -2.08
C ILE A 76 1.28 -7.60 -3.10
N GLY A 77 2.48 -7.97 -2.66
CA GLY A 77 3.67 -7.96 -3.49
C GLY A 77 4.09 -9.37 -3.87
N TYR A 78 4.59 -9.51 -5.10
CA TYR A 78 5.07 -10.78 -5.62
C TYR A 78 6.50 -10.62 -6.08
N VAL A 79 7.35 -11.54 -5.64
CA VAL A 79 8.74 -11.64 -6.10
C VAL A 79 8.97 -13.02 -6.67
N LYS A 80 9.96 -13.14 -7.55
CA LYS A 80 10.37 -14.42 -8.08
C LYS A 80 11.81 -14.68 -7.71
N GLY A 81 12.09 -15.89 -7.23
CA GLY A 81 13.43 -16.22 -6.78
C GLY A 81 13.70 -17.71 -6.85
N THR A 82 14.80 -18.11 -6.23
CA THR A 82 15.23 -19.51 -6.13
C THR A 82 15.10 -19.97 -4.69
N THR A 83 15.32 -21.25 -4.44
CA THR A 83 15.28 -21.80 -3.08
C THR A 83 16.29 -21.15 -2.15
N SER A 84 17.34 -20.52 -2.69
CA SER A 84 18.37 -19.88 -1.88
C SER A 84 18.14 -18.40 -1.63
N ASN A 85 17.24 -17.73 -2.37
CA ASN A 85 17.09 -16.29 -2.24
C ASN A 85 15.65 -15.77 -2.20
N ILE A 86 14.65 -16.64 -2.22
CA ILE A 86 13.25 -16.20 -2.24
C ILE A 86 12.88 -15.44 -0.95
N ASP A 87 13.36 -15.91 0.18
CA ASP A 87 13.08 -15.25 1.45
C ASP A 87 13.75 -13.87 1.52
N THR A 88 14.98 -13.78 1.06
CA THR A 88 15.68 -12.50 0.96
C THR A 88 14.94 -11.53 0.04
N ALA A 89 14.44 -12.01 -1.09
CA ALA A 89 13.68 -11.19 -2.03
C ALA A 89 12.38 -10.66 -1.40
N ARG A 90 11.67 -11.49 -0.65
CA ARG A 90 10.46 -11.05 0.07
C ARG A 90 10.78 -9.99 1.10
N ASN A 91 11.82 -10.21 1.91
CA ASN A 91 12.23 -9.26 2.94
C ASN A 91 12.66 -7.92 2.32
N GLN A 92 13.35 -7.97 1.19
CA GLN A 92 13.76 -6.76 0.48
C GLN A 92 12.56 -5.96 -0.03
N LEU A 93 11.55 -6.63 -0.54
CA LEU A 93 10.33 -5.97 -0.98
C LEU A 93 9.61 -5.29 0.19
N ILE A 94 9.50 -5.98 1.32
CA ILE A 94 8.89 -5.41 2.54
C ILE A 94 9.65 -4.17 2.98
N GLU A 95 10.96 -4.26 3.06
CA GLU A 95 11.82 -3.16 3.48
C GLU A 95 11.67 -1.94 2.59
N VAL A 96 11.65 -2.15 1.28
CA VAL A 96 11.49 -1.06 0.31
C VAL A 96 10.14 -0.38 0.47
N VAL A 97 9.08 -1.15 0.65
CA VAL A 97 7.73 -0.58 0.86
C VAL A 97 7.69 0.23 2.14
N GLU A 98 8.23 -0.30 3.23
CA GLU A 98 8.25 0.41 4.51
C GLU A 98 9.02 1.74 4.41
N GLU A 99 10.22 1.71 3.86
CA GLU A 99 11.02 2.92 3.67
C GLU A 99 10.31 3.95 2.80
N THR A 100 9.75 3.49 1.69
CA THR A 100 9.10 4.39 0.74
C THR A 100 7.90 5.10 1.37
N LEU A 101 7.08 4.37 2.11
CA LEU A 101 5.89 4.96 2.72
C LEU A 101 6.22 5.79 3.95
N ASP A 102 7.25 5.40 4.71
CA ASP A 102 7.66 6.15 5.89
C ASP A 102 8.38 7.46 5.56
N ASN A 103 8.88 7.63 4.35
CA ASN A 103 9.51 8.87 3.91
C ASN A 103 8.51 10.02 3.76
N ASP A 104 7.24 9.72 3.60
CA ASP A 104 6.18 10.73 3.55
C ASP A 104 4.92 10.16 4.19
N ILE A 105 4.78 10.34 5.49
CA ILE A 105 3.63 9.81 6.22
C ILE A 105 2.35 10.59 5.94
N THR A 106 2.45 11.74 5.29
CA THR A 106 1.30 12.60 5.01
C THR A 106 0.65 12.32 3.65
N ARG A 107 1.17 11.37 2.89
CA ARG A 107 0.64 11.04 1.57
C ARG A 107 0.47 12.29 0.70
N ASN A 108 1.54 13.07 0.59
CA ASN A 108 1.55 14.33 -0.17
C ASN A 108 0.52 15.34 0.38
N ASN A 109 0.44 15.45 1.70
CA ASN A 109 -0.48 16.33 2.43
C ASN A 109 -1.96 15.91 2.35
N ASN A 110 -2.23 14.69 1.95
CA ASN A 110 -3.59 14.15 1.92
C ASN A 110 -3.96 13.38 3.18
N ALA A 111 -3.00 13.19 4.09
CA ALA A 111 -3.20 12.39 5.29
C ALA A 111 -2.46 13.01 6.47
N ILE A 112 -2.83 12.58 7.68
CA ILE A 112 -2.17 12.99 8.92
C ILE A 112 -1.00 12.05 9.23
N ASP A 113 -1.20 10.75 9.04
CA ASP A 113 -0.20 9.75 9.40
C ASP A 113 -0.39 8.48 8.57
N THR A 114 0.68 7.76 8.36
CA THR A 114 0.69 6.46 7.68
C THR A 114 1.50 5.49 8.53
N GLN A 115 0.94 4.31 8.81
CA GLN A 115 1.60 3.27 9.58
C GLN A 115 1.45 1.92 8.90
N ILE A 116 2.51 1.13 8.93
CA ILE A 116 2.43 -0.27 8.51
C ILE A 116 2.07 -1.07 9.75
N VAL A 117 0.90 -1.71 9.74
CA VAL A 117 0.35 -2.35 10.95
C VAL A 117 0.43 -3.85 10.91
N ASP A 118 0.63 -4.44 9.74
CA ASP A 118 0.74 -5.89 9.62
C ASP A 118 1.54 -6.26 8.38
N VAL A 119 2.34 -7.31 8.50
CA VAL A 119 3.13 -7.87 7.39
C VAL A 119 3.05 -9.37 7.51
N SER A 120 2.64 -10.03 6.45
CA SER A 120 2.64 -11.49 6.39
C SER A 120 3.20 -11.95 5.05
N ALA A 121 3.84 -13.10 5.06
CA ALA A 121 4.45 -13.69 3.87
C ALA A 121 3.87 -15.07 3.66
N ASP A 122 3.84 -15.51 2.40
CA ASP A 122 3.47 -16.89 2.13
C ASP A 122 4.62 -17.81 2.61
N GLU A 123 4.31 -19.03 2.88
CA GLU A 123 5.29 -19.99 3.41
C GLU A 123 5.81 -20.90 2.30
N GLY A 124 5.94 -20.38 1.09
CA GLY A 124 6.43 -21.13 -0.05
C GLY A 124 5.35 -21.78 -0.89
N VAL A 125 4.09 -21.45 -0.62
CA VAL A 125 2.94 -22.07 -1.32
C VAL A 125 2.98 -21.79 -2.82
N LEU A 126 3.47 -20.62 -3.23
CA LEU A 126 3.52 -20.19 -4.62
C LEU A 126 4.90 -20.35 -5.25
N PHE A 127 5.85 -21.03 -4.57
CA PHE A 127 7.20 -21.18 -5.08
C PHE A 127 7.20 -21.60 -6.57
N PRO A 128 8.02 -21.00 -7.45
CA PRO A 128 9.15 -20.08 -7.22
C PRO A 128 8.77 -18.61 -7.01
N ILE A 129 7.51 -18.30 -6.80
CA ILE A 129 7.01 -16.97 -6.54
C ILE A 129 6.79 -16.83 -5.04
N GLY A 130 7.31 -15.75 -4.46
CA GLY A 130 7.07 -15.40 -3.07
C GLY A 130 6.06 -14.27 -3.00
N ALA A 131 5.07 -14.39 -2.13
CA ALA A 131 4.06 -13.37 -1.94
C ALA A 131 4.17 -12.76 -0.55
N VAL A 132 3.92 -11.46 -0.45
CA VAL A 132 3.84 -10.76 0.84
C VAL A 132 2.57 -9.93 0.86
N ARG A 133 1.98 -9.82 2.05
CA ARG A 133 0.79 -9.00 2.28
C ARG A 133 1.15 -7.96 3.33
N ILE A 134 0.99 -6.70 2.98
CA ILE A 134 1.33 -5.57 3.85
C ILE A 134 0.06 -4.77 4.06
N VAL A 135 -0.32 -4.54 5.32
CA VAL A 135 -1.47 -3.71 5.64
C VAL A 135 -0.96 -2.35 6.09
N VAL A 136 -1.37 -1.32 5.39
CA VAL A 136 -0.98 0.06 5.63
C VAL A 136 -2.20 0.82 6.16
N ARG A 137 -2.08 1.41 7.33
CA ARG A 137 -3.16 2.18 7.94
C ARG A 137 -2.86 3.66 7.80
N VAL A 138 -3.80 4.39 7.21
CA VAL A 138 -3.65 5.82 6.97
C VAL A 138 -4.73 6.57 7.74
N LEU A 139 -4.30 7.53 8.56
CA LEU A 139 -5.19 8.44 9.27
C LEU A 139 -5.30 9.73 8.48
N TYR A 140 -6.50 10.15 8.15
CA TYR A 140 -6.69 11.38 7.39
C TYR A 140 -7.89 12.18 7.93
N GLU A 141 -7.95 13.44 7.56
CA GLU A 141 -9.01 14.35 7.95
C GLU A 141 -9.75 14.82 6.69
N PHE A 142 -11.06 14.93 6.80
CA PHE A 142 -11.86 15.43 5.69
C PHE A 142 -13.01 16.27 6.21
N THR A 143 -13.51 17.18 5.36
CA THR A 143 -14.71 17.94 5.64
C THR A 143 -15.91 17.04 5.37
N ARG A 144 -16.85 17.06 6.27
CA ARG A 144 -18.06 16.23 6.17
C ARG A 144 -18.72 16.39 4.80
N GLY A 145 -18.99 15.27 4.15
CA GLY A 145 -19.60 15.22 2.84
C GLY A 145 -18.62 15.27 1.66
N THR A 146 -17.30 15.34 1.90
CA THR A 146 -16.31 15.47 0.82
C THR A 146 -15.30 14.32 0.76
N ALA A 147 -15.43 13.33 1.58
CA ALA A 147 -14.48 12.21 1.65
C ALA A 147 -14.50 11.31 0.40
#